data_5fac775cf08ad81bed6642c84aedf56a
#
_entry.id   5fac775cf08ad81bed6642c84aedf56a
#
_cell.length_a   1.000
_cell.length_b   1.000
_cell.length_c   1.000
_cell.angle_alpha   90.00
_cell.angle_beta   90.00
_cell.angle_gamma   90.00
#
_symmetry.space_group_name_H-M   'P 1'
#
loop_
_entity.id
_entity.type
_entity.pdbx_description
1 polymer ?
#
loop_
_entity_poly.entity_id
_entity_poly.type
_entity_poly.pdbx_seq_one_letter_code
_entity_poly.pdbx_strand_id
1 'polypeptide(L)'
;MMKIVVLTGSPHHPGSSEKLADAFIKGAREAGNEVYRFDAGRRTSEFSLIQLEDNHPGQEVAIEPADVVTNEVMPKLLAADMVVLVSSLYYYGMNAALKAVIDRFYHWNHELHGDKKAITLVSGYGQEDAFASLKLYFEQLFRYMRWERVGGVLAADAWNEEKLAKHIDEAYQLGKQVK
;
A
#
# COMPACT_ATOMS: atom_id res chain seq x y z
N MET A 1 -3.60 -18.84 8.71
CA MET A 1 -4.12 -18.20 7.48
C MET A 1 -4.41 -16.76 7.82
N MET A 2 -3.68 -15.82 7.21
CA MET A 2 -3.87 -14.38 7.39
C MET A 2 -4.74 -13.79 6.29
N LYS A 3 -5.45 -12.72 6.62
CA LYS A 3 -6.13 -11.86 5.65
C LYS A 3 -5.21 -10.70 5.31
N ILE A 4 -4.83 -10.61 4.05
CA ILE A 4 -3.87 -9.62 3.55
C ILE A 4 -4.57 -8.67 2.59
N VAL A 5 -4.43 -7.37 2.81
CA VAL A 5 -4.87 -6.34 1.87
C VAL A 5 -3.65 -5.74 1.17
N VAL A 6 -3.64 -5.76 -0.15
CA VAL A 6 -2.62 -5.16 -1.00
C VAL A 6 -3.21 -3.94 -1.71
N LEU A 7 -2.67 -2.76 -1.41
CA LEU A 7 -3.09 -1.50 -2.02
C LEU A 7 -2.00 -1.03 -2.99
N THR A 8 -2.32 -0.91 -4.28
CA THR A 8 -1.36 -0.46 -5.31
C THR A 8 -1.71 0.94 -5.81
N GLY A 9 -0.69 1.77 -6.02
CA GLY A 9 -0.89 3.15 -6.43
C GLY A 9 -0.53 3.47 -7.89
N SER A 10 0.22 2.59 -8.57
CA SER A 10 0.68 2.86 -9.93
C SER A 10 -0.44 2.77 -10.97
N PRO A 11 -0.53 3.72 -11.91
CA PRO A 11 -1.44 3.63 -13.06
C PRO A 11 -0.88 2.73 -14.18
N HIS A 12 0.42 2.39 -14.14
CA HIS A 12 1.06 1.61 -15.20
C HIS A 12 0.64 0.13 -15.16
N HIS A 13 0.35 -0.41 -16.35
CA HIS A 13 0.03 -1.82 -16.56
C HIS A 13 0.59 -2.32 -17.91
N PRO A 14 1.51 -3.31 -17.92
CA PRO A 14 2.24 -3.83 -16.75
C PRO A 14 3.26 -2.82 -16.23
N GLY A 15 3.41 -2.71 -14.92
CA GLY A 15 4.36 -1.82 -14.25
C GLY A 15 5.32 -2.55 -13.33
N SER A 16 6.48 -1.94 -13.01
CA SER A 16 7.48 -2.55 -12.12
C SER A 16 6.93 -2.83 -10.72
N SER A 17 6.23 -1.87 -10.12
CA SER A 17 5.59 -2.06 -8.81
C SER A 17 4.46 -3.09 -8.84
N GLU A 18 3.74 -3.19 -9.96
CA GLU A 18 2.72 -4.22 -10.16
C GLU A 18 3.34 -5.63 -10.17
N LYS A 19 4.47 -5.80 -10.88
CA LYS A 19 5.20 -7.08 -10.90
C LYS A 19 5.66 -7.52 -9.50
N LEU A 20 6.08 -6.57 -8.64
CA LEU A 20 6.39 -6.86 -7.25
C LEU A 20 5.14 -7.33 -6.48
N ALA A 21 4.01 -6.62 -6.67
CA ALA A 21 2.75 -6.99 -6.03
C ALA A 21 2.27 -8.37 -6.47
N ASP A 22 2.31 -8.68 -7.78
CA ASP A 22 1.92 -9.97 -8.32
C ASP A 22 2.75 -11.11 -7.74
N ALA A 23 4.07 -10.92 -7.67
CA ALA A 23 4.99 -11.90 -7.11
C ALA A 23 4.73 -12.15 -5.63
N PHE A 24 4.59 -11.08 -4.84
CA PHE A 24 4.23 -11.17 -3.43
C PHE A 24 2.91 -11.91 -3.21
N ILE A 25 1.86 -11.52 -3.95
CA ILE A 25 0.52 -12.12 -3.86
C ILE A 25 0.57 -13.62 -4.18
N LYS A 26 1.32 -13.99 -5.22
CA LYS A 26 1.54 -15.40 -5.57
C LYS A 26 2.15 -16.16 -4.40
N GLY A 27 3.25 -15.67 -3.84
CA GLY A 27 3.92 -16.29 -2.70
C GLY A 27 3.02 -16.38 -1.48
N ALA A 28 2.29 -15.32 -1.15
CA ALA A 28 1.39 -15.27 0.00
C ALA A 28 0.22 -16.26 -0.13
N ARG A 29 -0.35 -16.40 -1.33
CA ARG A 29 -1.41 -17.39 -1.60
C ARG A 29 -0.90 -18.83 -1.53
N GLU A 30 0.29 -19.09 -2.04
CA GLU A 30 0.94 -20.41 -1.92
C GLU A 30 1.26 -20.78 -0.46
N ALA A 31 1.48 -19.77 0.40
CA ALA A 31 1.61 -19.95 1.85
C ALA A 31 0.27 -20.15 2.58
N GLY A 32 -0.86 -20.18 1.85
CA GLY A 32 -2.20 -20.44 2.39
C GLY A 32 -2.93 -19.20 2.93
N ASN A 33 -2.52 -17.98 2.53
CA ASN A 33 -3.15 -16.75 2.98
C ASN A 33 -4.26 -16.28 2.01
N GLU A 34 -5.29 -15.61 2.57
CA GLU A 34 -6.30 -14.89 1.80
C GLU A 34 -5.77 -13.53 1.40
N VAL A 35 -5.78 -13.18 0.11
CA VAL A 35 -5.27 -11.90 -0.39
C VAL A 35 -6.33 -11.18 -1.19
N TYR A 36 -6.71 -9.98 -0.72
CA TYR A 36 -7.48 -8.98 -1.46
C TYR A 36 -6.52 -7.93 -2.04
N ARG A 37 -6.71 -7.55 -3.30
CA ARG A 37 -5.93 -6.52 -3.98
C ARG A 37 -6.84 -5.39 -4.46
N PHE A 38 -6.40 -4.15 -4.26
CA PHE A 38 -7.04 -2.97 -4.82
C PHE A 38 -6.02 -2.13 -5.60
N ASP A 39 -6.29 -1.92 -6.89
CA ASP A 39 -5.43 -1.15 -7.79
C ASP A 39 -5.90 0.30 -7.88
N ALA A 40 -5.62 1.12 -6.88
CA ALA A 40 -6.07 2.50 -6.78
C ALA A 40 -5.67 3.35 -8.00
N GLY A 41 -4.44 3.15 -8.51
CA GLY A 41 -3.93 3.89 -9.67
C GLY A 41 -4.72 3.67 -10.96
N ARG A 42 -5.46 2.57 -11.08
CA ARG A 42 -6.28 2.24 -12.25
C ARG A 42 -7.78 2.43 -12.03
N ARG A 43 -8.18 2.73 -10.80
CA ARG A 43 -9.58 2.88 -10.39
C ARG A 43 -9.89 4.27 -9.84
N THR A 44 -9.12 5.29 -10.25
CA THR A 44 -9.22 6.66 -9.74
C THR A 44 -10.56 7.34 -10.02
N SER A 45 -11.33 6.86 -11.00
CA SER A 45 -12.70 7.35 -11.27
C SER A 45 -13.77 6.74 -10.35
N GLU A 46 -13.41 5.75 -9.53
CA GLU A 46 -14.36 5.00 -8.70
C GLU A 46 -14.37 5.45 -7.24
N PHE A 47 -13.49 6.39 -6.86
CA PHE A 47 -13.44 6.94 -5.51
C PHE A 47 -13.03 8.41 -5.51
N SER A 48 -13.39 9.11 -4.45
CA SER A 48 -13.05 10.52 -4.25
C SER A 48 -11.94 10.70 -3.20
N LEU A 49 -11.33 11.88 -3.20
CA LEU A 49 -10.44 12.32 -2.13
C LEU A 49 -11.21 12.43 -0.82
N ILE A 50 -10.48 12.48 0.30
CA ILE A 50 -11.05 12.79 1.60
C ILE A 50 -11.84 14.10 1.54
N GLN A 51 -13.01 14.12 2.16
CA GLN A 51 -13.86 15.31 2.29
C GLN A 51 -14.13 15.53 3.78
N LEU A 52 -14.17 16.78 4.18
CA LEU A 52 -14.45 17.17 5.57
C LEU A 52 -15.74 18.00 5.62
N GLU A 53 -16.60 17.68 6.57
CA GLU A 53 -17.88 18.38 6.75
C GLU A 53 -17.71 19.67 7.56
N ASP A 54 -16.82 19.69 8.54
CA ASP A 54 -16.53 20.84 9.40
C ASP A 54 -15.07 21.28 9.23
N ASN A 55 -14.87 22.60 9.20
CA ASN A 55 -13.56 23.21 9.05
C ASN A 55 -12.99 23.79 10.36
N HIS A 56 -13.57 23.48 11.51
CA HIS A 56 -13.01 23.90 12.78
C HIS A 56 -11.80 23.03 13.15
N PRO A 57 -10.61 23.58 13.30
CA PRO A 57 -9.42 22.81 13.64
C PRO A 57 -9.62 21.94 14.90
N GLY A 58 -9.36 20.64 14.74
CA GLY A 58 -9.52 19.65 15.81
C GLY A 58 -10.94 19.12 16.02
N GLN A 59 -11.89 19.51 15.15
CA GLN A 59 -13.28 19.04 15.17
C GLN A 59 -13.76 18.60 13.79
N GLU A 60 -12.81 18.35 12.90
CA GLU A 60 -13.11 17.92 11.53
C GLU A 60 -13.81 16.55 11.55
N VAL A 61 -14.93 16.48 10.84
CA VAL A 61 -15.65 15.23 10.59
C VAL A 61 -15.41 14.82 9.14
N ALA A 62 -14.79 13.66 8.95
CA ALA A 62 -14.59 13.11 7.63
C ALA A 62 -15.92 12.56 7.09
N ILE A 63 -16.29 13.00 5.89
CA ILE A 63 -17.42 12.45 5.13
C ILE A 63 -16.95 11.16 4.45
N GLU A 64 -17.71 10.08 4.62
CA GLU A 64 -17.48 8.83 3.91
C GLU A 64 -18.37 8.75 2.66
N PRO A 65 -17.86 9.06 1.46
CA PRO A 65 -18.62 8.92 0.24
C PRO A 65 -18.95 7.45 -0.02
N ALA A 66 -20.12 7.19 -0.61
CA ALA A 66 -20.54 5.86 -1.01
C ALA A 66 -19.80 5.43 -2.29
N ASP A 67 -18.49 5.24 -2.20
CA ASP A 67 -17.62 4.83 -3.30
C ASP A 67 -16.95 3.46 -3.03
N VAL A 68 -16.11 3.03 -3.97
CA VAL A 68 -15.44 1.73 -3.88
C VAL A 68 -14.52 1.63 -2.66
N VAL A 69 -13.89 2.73 -2.24
CA VAL A 69 -13.00 2.72 -1.07
C VAL A 69 -13.81 2.44 0.19
N THR A 70 -14.94 3.14 0.39
CA THR A 70 -15.83 2.90 1.54
C THR A 70 -16.48 1.52 1.49
N ASN A 71 -16.99 1.11 0.32
CA ASN A 71 -17.85 -0.07 0.23
C ASN A 71 -17.09 -1.39 0.09
N GLU A 72 -15.88 -1.37 -0.52
CA GLU A 72 -15.09 -2.59 -0.75
C GLU A 72 -13.77 -2.61 0.03
N VAL A 73 -12.99 -1.52 -0.05
CA VAL A 73 -11.62 -1.50 0.47
C VAL A 73 -11.62 -1.45 2.00
N MET A 74 -12.38 -0.53 2.59
CA MET A 74 -12.38 -0.33 4.04
C MET A 74 -12.86 -1.55 4.82
N PRO A 75 -13.93 -2.26 4.47
CA PRO A 75 -14.31 -3.49 5.15
C PRO A 75 -13.22 -4.58 5.12
N LYS A 76 -12.50 -4.69 4.00
CA LYS A 76 -11.38 -5.62 3.86
C LYS A 76 -10.18 -5.19 4.71
N LEU A 77 -9.89 -3.89 4.71
CA LEU A 77 -8.77 -3.32 5.45
C LEU A 77 -8.98 -3.42 6.97
N LEU A 78 -10.19 -3.17 7.44
CA LEU A 78 -10.56 -3.32 8.86
C LEU A 78 -10.39 -4.79 9.32
N ALA A 79 -10.79 -5.73 8.48
CA ALA A 79 -10.69 -7.17 8.77
C ALA A 79 -9.29 -7.78 8.50
N ALA A 80 -8.34 -6.99 7.99
CA ALA A 80 -7.04 -7.49 7.60
C ALA A 80 -6.10 -7.67 8.80
N ASP A 81 -5.31 -8.73 8.77
CA ASP A 81 -4.17 -8.97 9.66
C ASP A 81 -2.92 -8.25 9.16
N MET A 82 -2.85 -8.03 7.84
CA MET A 82 -1.68 -7.41 7.19
C MET A 82 -2.09 -6.45 6.08
N VAL A 83 -1.35 -5.34 6.00
CA VAL A 83 -1.47 -4.34 4.92
C VAL A 83 -0.18 -4.27 4.13
N VAL A 84 -0.28 -4.37 2.81
CA VAL A 84 0.84 -4.22 1.88
C VAL A 84 0.63 -2.97 1.04
N LEU A 85 1.50 -1.99 1.21
CA LEU A 85 1.47 -0.74 0.46
C LEU A 85 2.46 -0.82 -0.71
N VAL A 86 1.93 -0.68 -1.92
CA VAL A 86 2.70 -0.83 -3.16
C VAL A 86 2.70 0.48 -3.94
N SER A 87 3.88 1.05 -4.17
CA SER A 87 4.02 2.32 -4.88
C SER A 87 5.19 2.33 -5.84
N SER A 88 5.03 3.05 -6.95
CA SER A 88 6.19 3.56 -7.68
C SER A 88 6.63 4.88 -7.04
N LEU A 89 7.92 5.24 -7.23
CA LEU A 89 8.45 6.51 -6.81
C LEU A 89 8.06 7.61 -7.81
N TYR A 90 7.33 8.63 -7.36
CA TYR A 90 6.98 9.82 -8.13
C TYR A 90 7.43 11.06 -7.36
N TYR A 91 8.38 11.81 -7.93
CA TYR A 91 8.91 13.02 -7.29
C TYR A 91 9.25 12.81 -5.80
N TYR A 92 10.01 11.75 -5.52
CA TYR A 92 10.46 11.35 -4.16
C TYR A 92 9.35 10.93 -3.19
N GLY A 93 8.11 10.81 -3.66
CA GLY A 93 6.94 10.37 -2.89
C GLY A 93 6.21 9.18 -3.51
N MET A 94 5.08 8.81 -2.91
CA MET A 94 4.22 7.77 -3.45
C MET A 94 3.31 8.29 -4.55
N ASN A 95 2.65 7.36 -5.26
CA ASN A 95 1.59 7.68 -6.20
C ASN A 95 0.42 8.41 -5.51
N ALA A 96 -0.12 9.43 -6.15
CA ALA A 96 -1.24 10.21 -5.64
C ALA A 96 -2.48 9.35 -5.34
N ALA A 97 -2.77 8.34 -6.17
CA ALA A 97 -3.90 7.45 -5.98
C ALA A 97 -3.78 6.60 -4.68
N LEU A 98 -2.58 6.10 -4.36
CA LEU A 98 -2.35 5.39 -3.10
C LEU A 98 -2.50 6.34 -1.91
N LYS A 99 -1.94 7.56 -2.03
CA LYS A 99 -2.08 8.58 -0.98
C LYS A 99 -3.54 8.93 -0.72
N ALA A 100 -4.35 9.07 -1.77
CA ALA A 100 -5.77 9.35 -1.65
C ALA A 100 -6.53 8.25 -0.89
N VAL A 101 -6.19 6.97 -1.10
CA VAL A 101 -6.75 5.87 -0.30
C VAL A 101 -6.26 5.91 1.16
N ILE A 102 -4.98 6.22 1.38
CA ILE A 102 -4.43 6.35 2.75
C ILE A 102 -5.08 7.51 3.50
N ASP A 103 -5.37 8.63 2.83
CA ASP A 103 -6.05 9.77 3.47
C ASP A 103 -7.46 9.42 3.96
N ARG A 104 -8.12 8.47 3.31
CA ARG A 104 -9.42 7.95 3.74
C ARG A 104 -9.35 7.15 5.06
N PHE A 105 -8.14 6.73 5.50
CA PHE A 105 -7.96 6.14 6.85
C PHE A 105 -8.33 7.09 7.97
N TYR A 106 -8.37 8.40 7.70
CA TYR A 106 -8.69 9.42 8.69
C TYR A 106 -10.05 9.18 9.38
N HIS A 107 -11.09 8.83 8.60
CA HIS A 107 -12.41 8.49 9.15
C HIS A 107 -12.36 7.25 10.06
N TRP A 108 -11.57 6.25 9.67
CA TRP A 108 -11.43 4.94 10.34
C TRP A 108 -10.18 4.86 11.22
N ASN A 109 -9.64 6.01 11.61
CA ASN A 109 -8.34 6.09 12.26
C ASN A 109 -8.29 5.28 13.56
N HIS A 110 -9.36 5.30 14.36
CA HIS A 110 -9.43 4.56 15.61
C HIS A 110 -9.45 3.04 15.37
N GLU A 111 -10.27 2.57 14.43
CA GLU A 111 -10.47 1.16 14.14
C GLU A 111 -9.27 0.54 13.40
N LEU A 112 -8.52 1.34 12.67
CA LEU A 112 -7.33 0.90 11.95
C LEU A 112 -6.06 0.90 12.82
N HIS A 113 -6.07 1.51 14.00
CA HIS A 113 -4.91 1.54 14.89
C HIS A 113 -4.63 0.19 15.53
N GLY A 114 -3.34 -0.17 15.56
CA GLY A 114 -2.84 -1.35 16.26
C GLY A 114 -3.01 -2.66 15.49
N ASP A 115 -2.37 -3.69 16.01
CA ASP A 115 -2.51 -5.12 15.71
C ASP A 115 -2.39 -5.56 14.24
N LYS A 116 -1.92 -4.70 13.32
CA LYS A 116 -1.69 -5.09 11.93
C LYS A 116 -0.19 -5.20 11.64
N LYS A 117 0.15 -6.16 10.80
CA LYS A 117 1.47 -6.22 10.15
C LYS A 117 1.47 -5.35 8.89
N ALA A 118 2.63 -4.79 8.55
CA ALA A 118 2.78 -3.93 7.38
C ALA A 118 4.00 -4.32 6.53
N ILE A 119 3.82 -4.27 5.22
CA ILE A 119 4.88 -4.49 4.22
C ILE A 119 4.83 -3.33 3.21
N THR A 120 6.00 -2.94 2.69
CA THR A 120 6.11 -2.00 1.58
C THR A 120 6.77 -2.66 0.37
N LEU A 121 6.18 -2.49 -0.81
CA LEU A 121 6.79 -2.87 -2.08
C LEU A 121 6.91 -1.61 -2.94
N VAL A 122 8.14 -1.15 -3.17
CA VAL A 122 8.40 0.12 -3.83
C VAL A 122 9.33 -0.08 -5.01
N SER A 123 9.05 0.58 -6.12
CA SER A 123 9.91 0.58 -7.29
C SER A 123 10.11 1.98 -7.84
N GLY A 124 11.21 2.22 -8.53
CA GLY A 124 11.45 3.49 -9.20
C GLY A 124 12.75 3.53 -9.98
N TYR A 125 12.93 4.61 -10.74
CA TYR A 125 14.09 4.81 -11.58
C TYR A 125 15.36 5.15 -10.79
N GLY A 126 15.24 5.93 -9.71
CA GLY A 126 16.40 6.44 -8.94
C GLY A 126 17.19 5.35 -8.21
N GLN A 127 18.37 5.73 -7.74
CA GLN A 127 19.14 4.93 -6.80
C GLN A 127 18.47 4.94 -5.42
N GLU A 128 18.98 4.15 -4.47
CA GLU A 128 18.34 3.97 -3.15
C GLU A 128 18.13 5.28 -2.36
N ASP A 129 19.00 6.27 -2.53
CA ASP A 129 18.89 7.58 -1.86
C ASP A 129 17.66 8.38 -2.30
N ALA A 130 17.21 8.20 -3.56
CA ALA A 130 15.99 8.85 -4.06
C ALA A 130 14.73 8.43 -3.31
N PHE A 131 14.77 7.31 -2.61
CA PHE A 131 13.63 6.79 -1.84
C PHE A 131 13.61 7.23 -0.38
N ALA A 132 14.56 8.03 0.08
CA ALA A 132 14.71 8.38 1.50
C ALA A 132 13.44 9.00 2.10
N SER A 133 12.82 9.97 1.42
CA SER A 133 11.58 10.61 1.89
C SER A 133 10.40 9.64 1.91
N LEU A 134 10.28 8.76 0.91
CA LEU A 134 9.21 7.76 0.86
C LEU A 134 9.38 6.69 1.94
N LYS A 135 10.60 6.24 2.20
CA LYS A 135 10.91 5.34 3.33
C LYS A 135 10.49 5.97 4.66
N LEU A 136 10.91 7.23 4.89
CA LEU A 136 10.55 7.96 6.11
C LEU A 136 9.04 8.12 6.25
N TYR A 137 8.33 8.44 5.15
CA TYR A 137 6.88 8.53 5.18
C TYR A 137 6.22 7.23 5.67
N PHE A 138 6.59 6.08 5.11
CA PHE A 138 6.03 4.80 5.54
C PHE A 138 6.38 4.46 6.99
N GLU A 139 7.61 4.75 7.42
CA GLU A 139 8.02 4.56 8.82
C GLU A 139 7.16 5.39 9.79
N GLN A 140 6.91 6.66 9.46
CA GLN A 140 6.06 7.53 10.26
C GLN A 140 4.59 7.06 10.25
N LEU A 141 4.07 6.67 9.09
CA LEU A 141 2.71 6.14 8.96
C LEU A 141 2.53 4.90 9.84
N PHE A 142 3.41 3.91 9.70
CA PHE A 142 3.29 2.67 10.48
C PHE A 142 3.47 2.91 11.98
N ARG A 143 4.38 3.79 12.37
CA ARG A 143 4.54 4.18 13.77
C ARG A 143 3.28 4.84 14.32
N TYR A 144 2.69 5.78 13.56
CA TYR A 144 1.45 6.45 13.95
C TYR A 144 0.30 5.46 14.05
N MET A 145 0.12 4.58 13.06
CA MET A 145 -0.92 3.55 13.05
C MET A 145 -0.65 2.40 14.02
N ARG A 146 0.53 2.35 14.65
CA ARG A 146 0.99 1.22 15.49
C ARG A 146 0.98 -0.11 14.76
N TRP A 147 1.27 -0.09 13.46
CA TRP A 147 1.42 -1.30 12.66
C TRP A 147 2.86 -1.81 12.71
N GLU A 148 3.02 -3.11 12.90
CA GLU A 148 4.33 -3.76 12.89
C GLU A 148 4.86 -3.89 11.48
N ARG A 149 5.95 -3.19 11.16
CA ARG A 149 6.63 -3.38 9.87
C ARG A 149 7.41 -4.71 9.89
N VAL A 150 6.97 -5.68 9.10
CA VAL A 150 7.56 -7.03 9.04
C VAL A 150 8.42 -7.28 7.81
N GLY A 151 8.48 -6.35 6.87
CA GLY A 151 9.33 -6.48 5.68
C GLY A 151 9.10 -5.43 4.62
N GLY A 152 9.76 -5.60 3.50
CA GLY A 152 9.59 -4.76 2.31
C GLY A 152 10.62 -5.07 1.23
N VAL A 153 10.29 -4.69 0.00
CA VAL A 153 11.19 -4.71 -1.15
C VAL A 153 11.31 -3.31 -1.73
N LEU A 154 12.54 -2.89 -1.97
CA LEU A 154 12.86 -1.64 -2.62
C LEU A 154 13.58 -1.94 -3.93
N ALA A 155 12.87 -1.85 -5.05
CA ALA A 155 13.40 -2.02 -6.37
C ALA A 155 13.88 -0.66 -6.93
N ALA A 156 15.09 -0.25 -6.51
CA ALA A 156 15.79 0.87 -7.11
C ALA A 156 16.27 0.51 -8.53
N ASP A 157 16.42 1.51 -9.39
CA ASP A 157 16.83 1.30 -10.79
C ASP A 157 15.97 0.25 -11.52
N ALA A 158 14.65 0.33 -11.31
CA ALA A 158 13.67 -0.66 -11.80
C ALA A 158 13.52 -0.70 -13.33
N TRP A 159 14.25 0.14 -14.07
CA TRP A 159 14.38 0.07 -15.53
C TRP A 159 15.40 -0.98 -15.99
N ASN A 160 16.29 -1.38 -15.09
CA ASN A 160 17.21 -2.48 -15.33
C ASN A 160 16.45 -3.80 -15.10
N GLU A 161 16.22 -4.56 -16.18
CA GLU A 161 15.41 -5.78 -16.14
C GLU A 161 16.00 -6.86 -15.23
N GLU A 162 17.35 -7.00 -15.19
CA GLU A 162 18.02 -7.98 -14.36
C GLU A 162 17.86 -7.66 -12.86
N LYS A 163 18.03 -6.38 -12.50
CA LYS A 163 17.80 -5.91 -11.12
C LYS A 163 16.34 -6.08 -10.72
N LEU A 164 15.42 -5.69 -11.61
CA LEU A 164 13.99 -5.84 -11.35
C LEU A 164 13.61 -7.31 -11.15
N ALA A 165 14.14 -8.22 -11.97
CA ALA A 165 13.87 -9.66 -11.85
C ALA A 165 14.28 -10.21 -10.47
N LYS A 166 15.44 -9.76 -9.93
CA LYS A 166 15.88 -10.10 -8.58
C LYS A 166 14.89 -9.63 -7.51
N HIS A 167 14.44 -8.38 -7.62
CA HIS A 167 13.47 -7.82 -6.65
C HIS A 167 12.07 -8.46 -6.76
N ILE A 168 11.69 -8.93 -7.96
CA ILE A 168 10.47 -9.73 -8.15
C ILE A 168 10.58 -11.06 -7.38
N ASP A 169 11.73 -11.73 -7.45
CA ASP A 169 11.94 -12.95 -6.65
C ASP A 169 11.95 -12.66 -5.14
N GLU A 170 12.62 -11.59 -4.71
CA GLU A 170 12.58 -11.14 -3.30
C GLU A 170 11.13 -10.92 -2.82
N ALA A 171 10.28 -10.28 -3.63
CA ALA A 171 8.88 -10.07 -3.29
C ALA A 171 8.10 -11.39 -3.20
N TYR A 172 8.37 -12.34 -4.10
CA TYR A 172 7.77 -13.67 -4.04
C TYR A 172 8.16 -14.43 -2.78
N GLN A 173 9.47 -14.45 -2.44
CA GLN A 173 9.97 -15.12 -1.23
C GLN A 173 9.40 -14.46 0.03
N LEU A 174 9.32 -13.11 0.05
CA LEU A 174 8.69 -12.39 1.16
C LEU A 174 7.23 -12.83 1.35
N GLY A 175 6.47 -12.96 0.26
CA GLY A 175 5.10 -13.45 0.30
C GLY A 175 4.99 -14.86 0.87
N LYS A 176 5.89 -15.77 0.49
CA LYS A 176 5.93 -17.15 1.02
C LYS A 176 6.25 -17.25 2.50
N GLN A 177 6.93 -16.27 3.07
CA GLN A 177 7.32 -16.25 4.48
C GLN A 177 6.21 -15.69 5.39
N VAL A 178 5.16 -15.10 4.83
CA VAL A 178 4.04 -14.56 5.61
C VAL A 178 3.22 -15.70 6.23
N LYS A 179 3.21 -15.69 7.58
CA LYS A 179 2.51 -16.69 8.40
C LYS A 179 1.71 -16.02 9.51
#